data_69a582146607840103ac6c16775de5bd
#
_entry.id   69a582146607840103ac6c16775de5bd
#
_cell.length_a   1.000
_cell.length_b   1.000
_cell.length_c   1.000
_cell.angle_alpha   90.00
_cell.angle_beta   90.00
_cell.angle_gamma   90.00
#
_symmetry.space_group_name_H-M   'P 1'
#
loop_
_entity.id
_entity.type
_entity.pdbx_description
1 polymer ?
#
loop_
_entity_poly.entity_id
_entity_poly.type
_entity_poly.pdbx_seq_one_letter_code
_entity_poly.pdbx_strand_id
1 'polypeptide(L)'
;MDSVLHQLQFSLSITGPICLMLVLGVIFKRFGLINDNFIEIGSKLVFKVTLPAMLFVSIVASEHDFSAASGFINYGVVASILFFIFTYMSVSVLFKSSPDQGVLIQGGFRANTGIIGIAYVANAYGSQGVALAALYVAITTFIYNVQAVICLSPKGATSASQAAKMMGRTLTKNPLIISIVLGMLFYLLSIPVPNVVIDAGNYLSKMTLPLALLCTGGSLDFSLMRKEK
;
A
#
# COMPACT_ATOMS: atom_id res chain seq x y z
N MET A 1 -2.33 -3.97 35.44
CA MET A 1 -2.28 -2.60 34.94
C MET A 1 -1.06 -2.37 34.06
N ASP A 2 0.09 -2.90 34.43
CA ASP A 2 1.36 -2.73 33.68
C ASP A 2 1.33 -3.31 32.26
N SER A 3 0.64 -4.43 32.06
CA SER A 3 0.48 -5.04 30.72
C SER A 3 -0.30 -4.15 29.73
N VAL A 4 -1.35 -3.48 30.18
CA VAL A 4 -2.16 -2.58 29.34
C VAL A 4 -1.39 -1.31 29.01
N LEU A 5 -0.66 -0.77 29.98
CA LEU A 5 0.17 0.43 29.78
C LEU A 5 1.30 0.13 28.77
N HIS A 6 1.92 -1.03 28.86
CA HIS A 6 2.96 -1.46 27.95
C HIS A 6 2.43 -1.66 26.50
N GLN A 7 1.21 -2.23 26.35
CA GLN A 7 0.56 -2.38 25.06
C GLN A 7 0.18 -1.02 24.46
N LEU A 8 -0.29 -0.07 25.29
CA LEU A 8 -0.58 1.29 24.83
C LEU A 8 0.67 2.03 24.38
N GLN A 9 1.76 1.94 25.16
CA GLN A 9 3.05 2.52 24.77
C GLN A 9 3.57 1.93 23.46
N PHE A 10 3.50 0.61 23.28
CA PHE A 10 3.88 -0.06 22.05
C PHE A 10 3.04 0.42 20.86
N SER A 11 1.71 0.49 21.01
CA SER A 11 0.82 0.98 19.96
C SER A 11 1.11 2.44 19.60
N LEU A 12 1.35 3.30 20.59
CA LEU A 12 1.68 4.70 20.39
C LEU A 12 3.05 4.89 19.73
N SER A 13 4.04 4.05 20.07
CA SER A 13 5.37 4.12 19.46
C SER A 13 5.36 3.80 17.96
N ILE A 14 4.45 2.94 17.51
CA ILE A 14 4.28 2.57 16.10
C ILE A 14 3.38 3.58 15.36
N THR A 15 2.23 3.90 15.94
CA THR A 15 1.20 4.72 15.30
C THR A 15 1.50 6.21 15.38
N GLY A 16 2.09 6.65 16.50
CA GLY A 16 2.38 8.05 16.78
C GLY A 16 3.17 8.76 15.68
N PRO A 17 4.33 8.23 15.25
CA PRO A 17 5.10 8.83 14.16
C PRO A 17 4.32 8.95 12.86
N ILE A 18 3.50 7.95 12.52
CA ILE A 18 2.66 7.96 11.31
C ILE A 18 1.63 9.08 11.39
N CYS A 19 0.87 9.15 12.50
CA CYS A 19 -0.11 10.20 12.73
C CYS A 19 0.52 11.59 12.72
N LEU A 20 1.68 11.73 13.35
CA LEU A 20 2.42 13.00 13.40
C LEU A 20 2.83 13.46 12.01
N MET A 21 3.36 12.56 11.18
CA MET A 21 3.73 12.88 9.80
C MET A 21 2.53 13.26 8.94
N LEU A 22 1.38 12.60 9.11
CA LEU A 22 0.13 12.98 8.43
C LEU A 22 -0.32 14.37 8.86
N VAL A 23 -0.32 14.66 10.17
CA VAL A 23 -0.68 15.98 10.70
C VAL A 23 0.28 17.05 10.19
N LEU A 24 1.58 16.78 10.16
CA LEU A 24 2.59 17.71 9.58
C LEU A 24 2.30 17.97 8.10
N GLY A 25 1.88 16.97 7.32
CA GLY A 25 1.46 17.16 5.93
C GLY A 25 0.30 18.14 5.78
N VAL A 26 -0.72 18.03 6.62
CA VAL A 26 -1.85 18.97 6.68
C VAL A 26 -1.38 20.37 7.05
N ILE A 27 -0.53 20.47 8.09
CA ILE A 27 0.01 21.76 8.58
C ILE A 27 0.85 22.44 7.50
N PHE A 28 1.77 21.72 6.86
CA PHE A 28 2.65 22.27 5.83
C PHE A 28 1.85 22.77 4.61
N LYS A 29 0.80 22.06 4.22
CA LYS A 29 -0.10 22.55 3.17
C LYS A 29 -0.83 23.82 3.60
N ARG A 30 -1.31 23.89 4.84
CA ARG A 30 -2.04 25.03 5.38
C ARG A 30 -1.18 26.28 5.48
N PHE A 31 0.13 26.13 5.79
CA PHE A 31 1.10 27.23 5.82
C PHE A 31 1.71 27.54 4.44
N GLY A 32 1.32 26.83 3.38
CA GLY A 32 1.84 27.04 2.04
C GLY A 32 3.27 26.55 1.80
N LEU A 33 3.86 25.78 2.75
CA LEU A 33 5.17 25.16 2.58
C LEU A 33 5.16 24.07 1.49
N ILE A 34 4.05 23.36 1.36
CA ILE A 34 3.77 22.41 0.28
C ILE A 34 2.45 22.78 -0.39
N ASN A 35 2.35 22.52 -1.69
CA ASN A 35 1.18 22.80 -2.49
C ASN A 35 0.72 21.53 -3.22
N ASP A 36 -0.40 21.60 -3.95
CA ASP A 36 -0.96 20.46 -4.67
C ASP A 36 0.01 19.91 -5.71
N ASN A 37 0.80 20.77 -6.38
CA ASN A 37 1.82 20.32 -7.32
C ASN A 37 2.94 19.54 -6.63
N PHE A 38 3.41 19.99 -5.46
CA PHE A 38 4.40 19.25 -4.66
C PHE A 38 3.84 17.88 -4.24
N ILE A 39 2.59 17.84 -3.78
CA ILE A 39 1.91 16.59 -3.36
C ILE A 39 1.79 15.61 -4.54
N GLU A 40 1.42 16.11 -5.71
CA GLU A 40 1.31 15.29 -6.91
C GLU A 40 2.67 14.73 -7.36
N ILE A 41 3.69 15.58 -7.45
CA ILE A 41 5.05 15.19 -7.87
C ILE A 41 5.68 14.27 -6.81
N GLY A 42 5.55 14.62 -5.53
CA GLY A 42 6.06 13.82 -4.42
C GLY A 42 5.42 12.44 -4.37
N SER A 43 4.11 12.35 -4.51
CA SER A 43 3.40 11.07 -4.59
C SER A 43 3.83 10.23 -5.80
N LYS A 44 4.05 10.85 -6.96
CA LYS A 44 4.59 10.18 -8.15
C LYS A 44 6.02 9.67 -7.92
N LEU A 45 6.86 10.46 -7.26
CA LEU A 45 8.23 10.07 -6.92
C LEU A 45 8.24 8.89 -5.94
N VAL A 46 7.40 8.96 -4.91
CA VAL A 46 7.22 7.84 -3.97
C VAL A 46 6.83 6.59 -4.71
N PHE A 47 5.75 6.62 -5.46
CA PHE A 47 5.20 5.42 -6.09
C PHE A 47 6.08 4.84 -7.20
N LYS A 48 6.79 5.70 -7.97
CA LYS A 48 7.58 5.24 -9.13
C LYS A 48 9.04 4.94 -8.82
N VAL A 49 9.59 5.50 -7.73
CA VAL A 49 11.04 5.44 -7.46
C VAL A 49 11.33 4.97 -6.05
N THR A 50 10.93 5.74 -5.02
CA THR A 50 11.45 5.48 -3.67
C THR A 50 10.83 4.25 -3.02
N LEU A 51 9.53 4.02 -3.19
CA LEU A 51 8.86 2.81 -2.69
C LEU A 51 9.33 1.54 -3.41
N PRO A 52 9.43 1.49 -4.75
CA PRO A 52 10.09 0.39 -5.46
C PRO A 52 11.50 0.11 -4.97
N ALA A 53 12.33 1.15 -4.78
CA ALA A 53 13.69 0.98 -4.27
C ALA A 53 13.70 0.38 -2.85
N MET A 54 12.82 0.87 -1.96
CA MET A 54 12.67 0.36 -0.60
C MET A 54 12.30 -1.13 -0.61
N LEU A 55 11.32 -1.53 -1.43
CA LEU A 55 10.88 -2.93 -1.53
C LEU A 55 11.98 -3.83 -2.07
N PHE A 56 12.67 -3.40 -3.14
CA PHE A 56 13.77 -4.14 -3.73
C PHE A 56 14.90 -4.37 -2.71
N VAL A 57 15.39 -3.31 -2.08
CA VAL A 57 16.49 -3.40 -1.11
C VAL A 57 16.10 -4.26 0.10
N SER A 58 14.87 -4.10 0.61
CA SER A 58 14.39 -4.90 1.75
C SER A 58 14.33 -6.39 1.43
N ILE A 59 13.95 -6.78 0.21
CA ILE A 59 13.90 -8.18 -0.21
C ILE A 59 15.31 -8.74 -0.40
N VAL A 60 16.19 -8.01 -1.11
CA VAL A 60 17.55 -8.47 -1.39
C VAL A 60 18.39 -8.59 -0.11
N ALA A 61 18.17 -7.68 0.85
CA ALA A 61 18.85 -7.70 2.14
C ALA A 61 18.17 -8.59 3.19
N SER A 62 17.10 -9.33 2.81
CA SER A 62 16.37 -10.18 3.74
C SER A 62 17.15 -11.44 4.05
N GLU A 63 17.24 -11.78 5.35
CA GLU A 63 17.76 -13.06 5.83
C GLU A 63 16.65 -14.11 6.07
N HIS A 64 15.39 -13.74 5.79
CA HIS A 64 14.23 -14.58 6.05
C HIS A 64 14.01 -15.63 4.95
N ASP A 65 13.71 -16.85 5.38
CA ASP A 65 13.14 -17.86 4.49
C ASP A 65 11.67 -17.50 4.18
N PHE A 66 11.44 -17.01 2.98
CA PHE A 66 10.11 -16.64 2.52
C PHE A 66 9.13 -17.82 2.41
N SER A 67 9.61 -19.07 2.45
CA SER A 67 8.74 -20.26 2.47
C SER A 67 7.87 -20.29 3.72
N ALA A 68 8.40 -19.83 4.87
CA ALA A 68 7.66 -19.72 6.12
C ALA A 68 6.54 -18.66 6.09
N ALA A 69 6.59 -17.71 5.15
CA ALA A 69 5.58 -16.66 5.01
C ALA A 69 4.27 -17.16 4.35
N SER A 70 4.25 -18.36 3.80
CA SER A 70 3.10 -18.90 3.05
C SER A 70 1.81 -18.92 3.86
N GLY A 71 1.87 -19.30 5.14
CA GLY A 71 0.73 -19.30 6.05
C GLY A 71 0.14 -17.91 6.27
N PHE A 72 0.99 -16.91 6.50
CA PHE A 72 0.59 -15.51 6.66
C PHE A 72 -0.04 -14.95 5.37
N ILE A 73 0.57 -15.22 4.23
CA ILE A 73 0.08 -14.77 2.92
C ILE A 73 -1.28 -15.40 2.63
N ASN A 74 -1.43 -16.71 2.81
CA ASN A 74 -2.68 -17.43 2.58
C ASN A 74 -3.80 -16.89 3.48
N TYR A 75 -3.52 -16.65 4.76
CA TYR A 75 -4.48 -16.04 5.67
C TYR A 75 -4.93 -14.67 5.17
N GLY A 76 -4.00 -13.81 4.79
CA GLY A 76 -4.29 -12.47 4.30
C GLY A 76 -5.09 -12.47 2.99
N VAL A 77 -4.80 -13.41 2.08
CA VAL A 77 -5.56 -13.61 0.84
C VAL A 77 -7.00 -14.00 1.14
N VAL A 78 -7.21 -15.02 1.97
CA VAL A 78 -8.54 -15.48 2.37
C VAL A 78 -9.33 -14.38 3.07
N ALA A 79 -8.69 -13.68 4.04
CA ALA A 79 -9.31 -12.57 4.74
C ALA A 79 -9.71 -11.43 3.78
N SER A 80 -8.86 -11.08 2.81
CA SER A 80 -9.15 -10.05 1.79
C SER A 80 -10.35 -10.44 0.91
N ILE A 81 -10.44 -11.70 0.50
CA ILE A 81 -11.56 -12.21 -0.31
C ILE A 81 -12.86 -12.21 0.50
N LEU A 82 -12.83 -12.71 1.73
CA LEU A 82 -14.00 -12.70 2.62
C LEU A 82 -14.49 -11.29 2.90
N PHE A 83 -13.56 -10.36 3.15
CA PHE A 83 -13.91 -8.96 3.40
C PHE A 83 -14.49 -8.27 2.16
N PHE A 84 -13.98 -8.59 0.97
CA PHE A 84 -14.58 -8.15 -0.29
C PHE A 84 -16.02 -8.65 -0.45
N ILE A 85 -16.26 -9.95 -0.22
CA ILE A 85 -17.60 -10.54 -0.33
C ILE A 85 -18.54 -9.86 0.68
N PHE A 86 -18.11 -9.69 1.93
CA PHE A 86 -18.87 -8.99 2.95
C PHE A 86 -19.23 -7.56 2.55
N THR A 87 -18.24 -6.78 2.07
CA THR A 87 -18.44 -5.41 1.62
C THR A 87 -19.38 -5.35 0.42
N TYR A 88 -19.19 -6.25 -0.56
CA TYR A 88 -20.04 -6.35 -1.75
C TYR A 88 -21.49 -6.61 -1.36
N MET A 89 -21.74 -7.58 -0.49
CA MET A 89 -23.10 -7.90 -0.01
C MET A 89 -23.71 -6.72 0.77
N SER A 90 -22.96 -6.15 1.71
CA SER A 90 -23.43 -5.03 2.53
C SER A 90 -23.82 -3.83 1.68
N VAL A 91 -22.96 -3.40 0.77
CA VAL A 91 -23.24 -2.25 -0.12
C VAL A 91 -24.37 -2.56 -1.08
N SER A 92 -24.45 -3.80 -1.61
CA SER A 92 -25.52 -4.20 -2.53
C SER A 92 -26.90 -4.21 -1.86
N VAL A 93 -26.98 -4.41 -0.54
CA VAL A 93 -28.24 -4.38 0.22
C VAL A 93 -28.55 -2.94 0.66
N LEU A 94 -27.57 -2.24 1.25
CA LEU A 94 -27.78 -0.91 1.84
C LEU A 94 -27.91 0.21 0.81
N PHE A 95 -27.20 0.10 -0.33
CA PHE A 95 -27.12 1.12 -1.39
C PHE A 95 -27.61 0.59 -2.75
N LYS A 96 -28.67 -0.19 -2.75
CA LYS A 96 -29.19 -0.92 -3.93
C LYS A 96 -29.47 -0.01 -5.14
N SER A 97 -29.88 1.23 -4.92
CA SER A 97 -30.26 2.20 -5.98
C SER A 97 -29.17 3.23 -6.27
N SER A 98 -27.99 3.13 -5.66
CA SER A 98 -26.93 4.11 -5.90
C SER A 98 -26.24 3.85 -7.25
N PRO A 99 -26.08 4.91 -8.11
CA PRO A 99 -25.29 4.78 -9.33
C PRO A 99 -23.81 4.51 -9.06
N ASP A 100 -23.31 4.90 -7.87
CA ASP A 100 -21.90 4.78 -7.46
C ASP A 100 -21.63 3.52 -6.64
N GLN A 101 -22.49 2.52 -6.70
CA GLN A 101 -22.39 1.28 -5.92
C GLN A 101 -21.01 0.61 -6.05
N GLY A 102 -20.45 0.55 -7.27
CA GLY A 102 -19.12 -0.02 -7.49
C GLY A 102 -18.00 0.75 -6.80
N VAL A 103 -18.10 2.07 -6.77
CA VAL A 103 -17.14 2.97 -6.09
C VAL A 103 -17.22 2.77 -4.57
N LEU A 104 -18.44 2.68 -4.02
CA LEU A 104 -18.66 2.42 -2.60
C LEU A 104 -18.09 1.05 -2.18
N ILE A 105 -18.31 0.00 -2.99
CA ILE A 105 -17.73 -1.31 -2.75
C ILE A 105 -16.20 -1.21 -2.73
N GLN A 106 -15.60 -0.57 -3.74
CA GLN A 106 -14.15 -0.42 -3.82
C GLN A 106 -13.58 0.38 -2.64
N GLY A 107 -14.23 1.46 -2.25
CA GLY A 107 -13.85 2.27 -1.08
C GLY A 107 -13.90 1.47 0.22
N GLY A 108 -14.83 0.51 0.33
CA GLY A 108 -14.98 -0.31 1.52
C GLY A 108 -13.92 -1.38 1.68
N PHE A 109 -13.52 -2.09 0.61
CA PHE A 109 -12.57 -3.22 0.75
C PHE A 109 -11.10 -2.86 0.50
N ARG A 110 -10.82 -1.83 -0.28
CA ARG A 110 -9.47 -1.50 -0.72
C ARG A 110 -8.69 -0.73 0.33
N ALA A 111 -7.85 -1.43 1.07
CA ALA A 111 -6.94 -0.81 2.02
C ALA A 111 -5.70 -0.21 1.34
N ASN A 112 -5.13 0.84 1.95
CA ASN A 112 -3.84 1.41 1.52
C ASN A 112 -2.68 0.62 2.14
N THR A 113 -2.51 -0.62 1.66
CA THR A 113 -1.45 -1.53 2.13
C THR A 113 -0.07 -1.09 1.66
N GLY A 114 0.03 -0.44 0.49
CA GLY A 114 1.30 -0.06 -0.13
C GLY A 114 2.00 1.12 0.57
N ILE A 115 1.28 2.04 1.20
CA ILE A 115 1.87 3.18 1.92
C ILE A 115 1.66 3.02 3.41
N ILE A 116 0.40 3.03 3.86
CA ILE A 116 0.08 3.02 5.30
C ILE A 116 0.42 1.67 5.91
N GLY A 117 0.06 0.55 5.24
CA GLY A 117 0.40 -0.79 5.72
C GLY A 117 1.90 -1.00 5.87
N ILE A 118 2.70 -0.62 4.87
CA ILE A 118 4.16 -0.72 4.95
C ILE A 118 4.73 0.20 6.03
N ALA A 119 4.16 1.41 6.24
CA ALA A 119 4.62 2.30 7.31
C ALA A 119 4.45 1.67 8.70
N TYR A 120 3.32 1.03 8.95
CA TYR A 120 3.10 0.29 10.19
C TYR A 120 4.10 -0.85 10.38
N VAL A 121 4.29 -1.66 9.34
CA VAL A 121 5.22 -2.79 9.38
C VAL A 121 6.67 -2.33 9.54
N ALA A 122 7.08 -1.26 8.85
CA ALA A 122 8.42 -0.70 8.98
C ALA A 122 8.70 -0.17 10.38
N ASN A 123 7.72 0.50 11.00
CA ASN A 123 7.87 1.01 12.37
C ASN A 123 7.86 -0.10 13.42
N ALA A 124 7.10 -1.19 13.19
CA ALA A 124 6.99 -2.29 14.16
C ALA A 124 8.12 -3.33 14.04
N TYR A 125 8.54 -3.63 12.81
CA TYR A 125 9.40 -4.78 12.49
C TYR A 125 10.62 -4.42 11.64
N GLY A 126 10.85 -3.13 11.34
CA GLY A 126 11.99 -2.68 10.55
C GLY A 126 12.01 -3.22 9.12
N SER A 127 13.20 -3.23 8.51
CA SER A 127 13.41 -3.66 7.11
C SER A 127 13.05 -5.13 6.85
N GLN A 128 13.24 -5.99 7.84
CA GLN A 128 12.89 -7.42 7.74
C GLN A 128 11.36 -7.61 7.59
N GLY A 129 10.57 -6.87 8.38
CA GLY A 129 9.12 -6.86 8.23
C GLY A 129 8.69 -6.31 6.88
N VAL A 130 9.35 -5.27 6.37
CA VAL A 130 9.07 -4.69 5.05
C VAL A 130 9.26 -5.71 3.93
N ALA A 131 10.28 -6.59 4.00
CA ALA A 131 10.49 -7.63 3.00
C ALA A 131 9.30 -8.62 2.93
N LEU A 132 8.78 -9.07 4.07
CA LEU A 132 7.57 -9.92 4.12
C LEU A 132 6.32 -9.17 3.67
N ALA A 133 6.16 -7.92 4.10
CA ALA A 133 5.05 -7.07 3.68
C ALA A 133 5.06 -6.79 2.18
N ALA A 134 6.23 -6.70 1.55
CA ALA A 134 6.37 -6.52 0.11
C ALA A 134 5.69 -7.64 -0.68
N LEU A 135 5.92 -8.91 -0.29
CA LEU A 135 5.25 -10.05 -0.92
C LEU A 135 3.74 -10.01 -0.73
N TYR A 136 3.29 -9.69 0.49
CA TYR A 136 1.87 -9.52 0.78
C TYR A 136 1.25 -8.41 -0.08
N VAL A 137 1.92 -7.26 -0.21
CA VAL A 137 1.46 -6.13 -1.04
C VAL A 137 1.38 -6.51 -2.52
N ALA A 138 2.35 -7.29 -3.05
CA ALA A 138 2.29 -7.75 -4.44
C ALA A 138 1.04 -8.60 -4.69
N ILE A 139 0.79 -9.58 -3.84
CA ILE A 139 -0.34 -10.51 -3.97
C ILE A 139 -1.66 -9.79 -3.75
N THR A 140 -1.77 -8.96 -2.71
CA THR A 140 -3.00 -8.19 -2.46
C THR A 140 -3.28 -7.16 -3.54
N THR A 141 -2.25 -6.54 -4.14
CA THR A 141 -2.43 -5.65 -5.29
C THR A 141 -3.05 -6.39 -6.48
N PHE A 142 -2.60 -7.63 -6.74
CA PHE A 142 -3.22 -8.45 -7.77
C PHE A 142 -4.70 -8.71 -7.45
N ILE A 143 -5.02 -9.16 -6.24
CA ILE A 143 -6.38 -9.47 -5.80
C ILE A 143 -7.27 -8.24 -5.86
N TYR A 144 -6.81 -7.09 -5.34
CA TYR A 144 -7.54 -5.83 -5.37
C TYR A 144 -7.85 -5.34 -6.79
N ASN A 145 -6.94 -5.58 -7.75
CA ASN A 145 -7.21 -5.25 -9.15
C ASN A 145 -8.27 -6.16 -9.76
N VAL A 146 -8.28 -7.46 -9.43
CA VAL A 146 -9.36 -8.38 -9.85
C VAL A 146 -10.70 -7.93 -9.26
N GLN A 147 -10.74 -7.68 -7.97
CA GLN A 147 -11.94 -7.23 -7.26
C GLN A 147 -12.45 -5.89 -7.79
N ALA A 148 -11.55 -4.93 -8.09
CA ALA A 148 -11.91 -3.65 -8.70
C ALA A 148 -12.54 -3.82 -10.09
N VAL A 149 -12.02 -4.72 -10.92
CA VAL A 149 -12.63 -5.04 -12.22
C VAL A 149 -14.03 -5.62 -12.02
N ILE A 150 -14.24 -6.48 -11.05
CA ILE A 150 -15.56 -7.09 -10.77
C ILE A 150 -16.59 -6.01 -10.38
N CYS A 151 -16.23 -5.06 -9.51
CA CYS A 151 -17.19 -4.09 -9.00
C CYS A 151 -17.34 -2.81 -9.85
N LEU A 152 -16.33 -2.44 -10.64
CA LEU A 152 -16.34 -1.21 -11.45
C LEU A 152 -16.69 -1.44 -12.91
N SER A 153 -16.64 -2.68 -13.43
CA SER A 153 -17.00 -2.95 -14.82
C SER A 153 -18.50 -2.75 -15.04
N PRO A 154 -18.90 -2.00 -16.08
CA PRO A 154 -20.31 -1.90 -16.46
C PRO A 154 -20.90 -3.28 -16.70
N LYS A 155 -22.10 -3.53 -16.21
CA LYS A 155 -22.80 -4.80 -16.40
C LYS A 155 -22.92 -5.11 -17.89
N GLY A 156 -22.22 -6.14 -18.37
CA GLY A 156 -22.26 -6.61 -19.77
C GLY A 156 -21.22 -6.03 -20.73
N ALA A 157 -20.29 -5.16 -20.29
CA ALA A 157 -19.41 -4.41 -21.20
C ALA A 157 -18.01 -5.02 -21.45
N THR A 158 -17.55 -5.98 -20.66
CA THR A 158 -16.18 -6.52 -20.80
C THR A 158 -16.17 -8.03 -20.87
N SER A 159 -15.60 -8.62 -21.93
CA SER A 159 -15.34 -10.05 -21.96
C SER A 159 -14.24 -10.39 -20.92
N ALA A 160 -14.30 -11.58 -20.32
CA ALA A 160 -13.29 -12.06 -19.37
C ALA A 160 -11.85 -11.95 -19.94
N SER A 161 -11.70 -12.14 -21.25
CA SER A 161 -10.42 -12.01 -21.96
C SER A 161 -9.91 -10.56 -21.98
N GLN A 162 -10.78 -9.57 -22.19
CA GLN A 162 -10.40 -8.15 -22.17
C GLN A 162 -10.02 -7.70 -20.75
N ALA A 163 -10.77 -8.14 -19.74
CA ALA A 163 -10.45 -7.88 -18.33
C ALA A 163 -9.09 -8.48 -17.94
N ALA A 164 -8.81 -9.72 -18.33
CA ALA A 164 -7.53 -10.38 -18.10
C ALA A 164 -6.36 -9.65 -18.79
N LYS A 165 -6.55 -9.20 -20.04
CA LYS A 165 -5.53 -8.45 -20.78
C LYS A 165 -5.24 -7.07 -20.16
N MET A 166 -6.28 -6.35 -19.74
CA MET A 166 -6.13 -5.08 -19.02
C MET A 166 -5.38 -5.28 -17.70
N MET A 167 -5.74 -6.30 -16.95
CA MET A 167 -5.10 -6.63 -15.67
C MET A 167 -3.63 -7.01 -15.87
N GLY A 168 -3.31 -7.90 -16.83
CA GLY A 168 -1.93 -8.23 -17.17
C GLY A 168 -1.10 -7.00 -17.51
N ARG A 169 -1.64 -6.09 -18.32
CA ARG A 169 -0.97 -4.83 -18.68
C ARG A 169 -0.76 -3.90 -17.48
N THR A 170 -1.72 -3.84 -16.55
CA THR A 170 -1.60 -3.01 -15.34
C THR A 170 -0.53 -3.56 -14.40
N LEU A 171 -0.50 -4.88 -14.21
CA LEU A 171 0.47 -5.54 -13.33
C LEU A 171 1.90 -5.45 -13.87
N THR A 172 2.09 -5.73 -15.17
CA THR A 172 3.42 -5.68 -15.81
C THR A 172 4.00 -4.27 -15.91
N LYS A 173 3.19 -3.23 -15.77
CA LYS A 173 3.62 -1.82 -15.74
C LYS A 173 3.69 -1.22 -14.33
N ASN A 174 3.29 -1.98 -13.31
CA ASN A 174 3.30 -1.50 -11.94
C ASN A 174 4.72 -1.52 -11.37
N PRO A 175 5.33 -0.37 -11.04
CA PRO A 175 6.72 -0.30 -10.56
C PRO A 175 6.93 -1.07 -9.26
N LEU A 176 5.92 -1.17 -8.39
CA LEU A 176 6.01 -1.94 -7.15
C LEU A 176 6.14 -3.44 -7.44
N ILE A 177 5.32 -3.96 -8.35
CA ILE A 177 5.36 -5.38 -8.72
C ILE A 177 6.69 -5.71 -9.41
N ILE A 178 7.13 -4.84 -10.32
CA ILE A 178 8.43 -5.02 -11.01
C ILE A 178 9.56 -5.08 -9.98
N SER A 179 9.61 -4.17 -9.03
CA SER A 179 10.68 -4.14 -8.01
C SER A 179 10.66 -5.36 -7.09
N ILE A 180 9.46 -5.84 -6.71
CA ILE A 180 9.32 -7.05 -5.88
C ILE A 180 9.77 -8.29 -6.64
N VAL A 181 9.33 -8.44 -7.90
CA VAL A 181 9.75 -9.57 -8.74
C VAL A 181 11.26 -9.56 -8.97
N LEU A 182 11.84 -8.40 -9.28
CA LEU A 182 13.30 -8.27 -9.42
C LEU A 182 14.01 -8.58 -8.11
N GLY A 183 13.56 -8.04 -6.98
CA GLY A 183 14.14 -8.33 -5.67
C GLY A 183 14.11 -9.82 -5.34
N MET A 184 12.99 -10.50 -5.61
CA MET A 184 12.86 -11.95 -5.42
C MET A 184 13.78 -12.75 -6.36
N LEU A 185 13.92 -12.33 -7.61
CA LEU A 185 14.85 -12.99 -8.54
C LEU A 185 16.31 -12.88 -8.05
N PHE A 186 16.73 -11.68 -7.62
CA PHE A 186 18.08 -11.47 -7.07
C PHE A 186 18.29 -12.29 -5.79
N TYR A 187 17.31 -12.32 -4.89
CA TYR A 187 17.35 -13.12 -3.67
C TYR A 187 17.45 -14.62 -3.96
N LEU A 188 16.54 -15.18 -4.79
CA LEU A 188 16.50 -16.62 -5.10
C LEU A 188 17.71 -17.12 -5.86
N LEU A 189 18.24 -16.29 -6.77
CA LEU A 189 19.42 -16.62 -7.57
C LEU A 189 20.74 -16.26 -6.85
N SER A 190 20.66 -15.71 -5.63
CA SER A 190 21.82 -15.24 -4.86
C SER A 190 22.72 -14.30 -5.66
N ILE A 191 22.12 -13.44 -6.49
CA ILE A 191 22.87 -12.49 -7.33
C ILE A 191 23.41 -11.38 -6.42
N PRO A 192 24.74 -11.17 -6.37
CA PRO A 192 25.31 -10.12 -5.54
C PRO A 192 24.97 -8.74 -6.10
N VAL A 193 24.43 -7.87 -5.26
CA VAL A 193 24.20 -6.47 -5.60
C VAL A 193 25.36 -5.64 -5.07
N PRO A 194 26.00 -4.79 -5.89
CA PRO A 194 27.10 -3.93 -5.43
C PRO A 194 26.67 -3.03 -4.27
N ASN A 195 27.53 -2.87 -3.26
CA ASN A 195 27.24 -2.06 -2.07
C ASN A 195 26.81 -0.64 -2.42
N VAL A 196 27.41 -0.01 -3.42
CA VAL A 196 27.03 1.33 -3.88
C VAL A 196 25.56 1.42 -4.31
N VAL A 197 25.03 0.35 -4.93
CA VAL A 197 23.61 0.28 -5.34
C VAL A 197 22.71 0.11 -4.12
N ILE A 198 23.13 -0.75 -3.18
CA ILE A 198 22.40 -0.95 -1.90
C ILE A 198 22.36 0.34 -1.10
N ASP A 199 23.49 1.06 -1.00
CA ASP A 199 23.57 2.32 -0.25
C ASP A 199 22.69 3.41 -0.86
N ALA A 200 22.75 3.58 -2.19
CA ALA A 200 21.87 4.50 -2.90
C ALA A 200 20.39 4.12 -2.74
N GLY A 201 20.06 2.82 -2.83
CA GLY A 201 18.74 2.29 -2.57
C GLY A 201 18.25 2.56 -1.14
N ASN A 202 19.15 2.46 -0.15
CA ASN A 202 18.87 2.78 1.24
C ASN A 202 18.57 4.27 1.46
N TYR A 203 19.24 5.20 0.76
CA TYR A 203 18.89 6.63 0.82
C TYR A 203 17.48 6.86 0.30
N LEU A 204 17.12 6.27 -0.85
CA LEU A 204 15.76 6.36 -1.38
C LEU A 204 14.73 5.71 -0.46
N SER A 205 15.07 4.56 0.12
CA SER A 205 14.22 3.85 1.07
C SER A 205 13.87 4.70 2.30
N LYS A 206 14.88 5.34 2.91
CA LYS A 206 14.67 6.21 4.08
C LYS A 206 13.78 7.42 3.79
N MET A 207 13.79 7.93 2.58
CA MET A 207 12.94 9.05 2.16
C MET A 207 11.48 8.62 1.91
N THR A 208 11.23 7.32 1.63
CA THR A 208 9.94 6.82 1.17
C THR A 208 8.80 7.13 2.12
N LEU A 209 8.88 6.65 3.36
CA LEU A 209 7.79 6.78 4.32
C LEU A 209 7.54 8.24 4.74
N PRO A 210 8.56 9.05 5.09
CA PRO A 210 8.35 10.45 5.42
C PRO A 210 7.67 11.22 4.29
N LEU A 211 8.15 11.08 3.06
CA LEU A 211 7.58 11.78 1.91
C LEU A 211 6.16 11.29 1.59
N ALA A 212 5.93 9.98 1.62
CA ALA A 212 4.61 9.40 1.38
C ALA A 212 3.57 9.89 2.38
N LEU A 213 3.91 9.89 3.67
CA LEU A 213 2.99 10.29 4.74
C LEU A 213 2.73 11.80 4.71
N LEU A 214 3.75 12.64 4.43
CA LEU A 214 3.56 14.08 4.24
C LEU A 214 2.63 14.37 3.05
N CYS A 215 2.84 13.72 1.91
CA CYS A 215 1.98 13.88 0.74
C CYS A 215 0.55 13.40 1.02
N THR A 216 0.40 12.24 1.68
CA THR A 216 -0.91 11.71 2.07
C THR A 216 -1.63 12.65 3.03
N GLY A 217 -0.94 13.16 4.06
CA GLY A 217 -1.50 14.15 4.97
C GLY A 217 -1.92 15.43 4.26
N GLY A 218 -1.04 15.97 3.39
CA GLY A 218 -1.34 17.17 2.60
C GLY A 218 -2.47 17.00 1.59
N SER A 219 -2.77 15.77 1.16
CA SER A 219 -3.89 15.49 0.26
C SER A 219 -5.25 15.45 0.98
N LEU A 220 -5.29 15.39 2.32
CA LEU A 220 -6.53 15.40 3.09
C LEU A 220 -7.21 16.76 3.00
N ASP A 221 -8.40 16.80 2.38
CA ASP A 221 -9.23 17.99 2.29
C ASP A 221 -10.44 17.87 3.23
N PHE A 222 -10.30 18.44 4.41
CA PHE A 222 -11.37 18.46 5.41
C PHE A 222 -12.54 19.38 5.01
N SER A 223 -12.36 20.26 4.01
CA SER A 223 -13.44 21.15 3.56
C SER A 223 -14.51 20.41 2.78
N LEU A 224 -14.12 19.37 2.03
CA LEU A 224 -15.06 18.49 1.33
C LEU A 224 -15.91 17.67 2.31
N MET A 225 -15.32 17.17 3.39
CA MET A 225 -16.05 16.41 4.42
C MET A 225 -17.11 17.26 5.15
N ARG A 226 -16.98 18.60 5.11
CA ARG A 226 -17.92 19.53 5.77
C ARG A 226 -19.06 19.97 4.84
N LYS A 227 -18.91 19.83 3.51
CA LYS A 227 -19.91 20.24 2.52
C LYS A 227 -20.97 19.16 2.23
N GLU A 228 -20.71 17.90 2.61
CA GLU A 228 -21.64 16.78 2.42
C GLU A 228 -22.54 16.51 3.65
N LYS A 229 -22.66 17.49 4.54
CA LYS A 229 -23.70 17.57 5.58
C LYS A 229 -24.71 18.66 5.15
#